data_e88d7097ab9e8649e3007ca6fa3d8ce6
#
_entry.id   e88d7097ab9e8649e3007ca6fa3d8ce6
#
_cell.length_a   1.000
_cell.length_b   1.000
_cell.length_c   1.000
_cell.angle_alpha   90.00
_cell.angle_beta   90.00
_cell.angle_gamma   90.00
#
_symmetry.space_group_name_H-M   'P 1'
#
loop_
_entity.id
_entity.type
_entity.pdbx_description
1 polymer ?
#
loop_
_entity_poly.entity_id
_entity_poly.type
_entity_poly.pdbx_seq_one_letter_code
_entity_poly.pdbx_strand_id
1 'polypeptide(L)'
;MSAFDVFQVSDKVAELLTESELLPFGVSAVADPAPEYELEELDALHVAVCPTHVYLADSSRGERRHQAMIQIGFIQRIREKLLIPPLVQLEQQTAEFFRHREFAVDGLSCHVTDTEMDPLYDPDRFRENGEFLGVVILEIEALEAVDKS
;
A
#
# COMPACT_ATOMS: atom_id res chain seq x y z
N MET A 1 -17.32 10.30 -18.52
CA MET A 1 -17.32 8.88 -18.12
C MET A 1 -16.02 8.57 -17.43
N SER A 2 -16.06 8.33 -16.15
CA SER A 2 -14.85 7.98 -15.41
C SER A 2 -14.58 6.49 -15.56
N ALA A 3 -13.40 6.16 -16.03
CA ALA A 3 -12.92 4.79 -15.97
C ALA A 3 -12.25 4.58 -14.62
N PHE A 4 -12.37 3.38 -14.07
CA PHE A 4 -11.65 3.02 -12.87
C PHE A 4 -10.14 3.14 -13.13
N ASP A 5 -9.46 3.89 -12.28
CA ASP A 5 -8.02 4.07 -12.38
C ASP A 5 -7.37 3.63 -11.06
N VAL A 6 -6.72 2.48 -11.09
CA VAL A 6 -6.09 1.90 -9.91
C VAL A 6 -4.96 2.78 -9.38
N PHE A 7 -4.33 3.59 -10.23
CA PHE A 7 -3.28 4.50 -9.78
C PHE A 7 -3.82 5.62 -8.90
N GLN A 8 -5.05 6.07 -9.15
CA GLN A 8 -5.70 7.04 -8.26
C GLN A 8 -5.96 6.42 -6.88
N VAL A 9 -6.30 5.14 -6.84
CA VAL A 9 -6.47 4.43 -5.57
C VAL A 9 -5.13 4.34 -4.84
N SER A 10 -4.05 4.01 -5.54
CA SER A 10 -2.70 3.99 -4.96
C SER A 10 -2.30 5.35 -4.42
N ASP A 11 -2.58 6.43 -5.16
CA ASP A 11 -2.28 7.79 -4.72
C ASP A 11 -3.02 8.10 -3.42
N LYS A 12 -4.29 7.70 -3.33
CA LYS A 12 -5.09 7.95 -2.12
C LYS A 12 -4.58 7.14 -0.94
N VAL A 13 -4.18 5.89 -1.15
CA VAL A 13 -3.59 5.06 -0.10
C VAL A 13 -2.31 5.73 0.43
N ALA A 14 -1.44 6.20 -0.46
CA ALA A 14 -0.21 6.89 -0.06
C ALA A 14 -0.51 8.16 0.73
N GLU A 15 -1.49 8.94 0.29
CA GLU A 15 -1.92 10.15 0.98
C GLU A 15 -2.45 9.85 2.39
N LEU A 16 -3.33 8.86 2.50
CA LEU A 16 -3.90 8.47 3.79
C LEU A 16 -2.82 8.00 4.76
N LEU A 17 -1.86 7.20 4.28
CA LEU A 17 -0.78 6.70 5.12
C LEU A 17 0.12 7.84 5.58
N THR A 18 0.46 8.77 4.70
CA THR A 18 1.29 9.91 5.04
C THR A 18 0.59 10.80 6.08
N GLU A 19 -0.71 11.02 5.93
CA GLU A 19 -1.50 11.84 6.85
C GLU A 19 -1.79 11.15 8.18
N SER A 20 -1.61 9.83 8.25
CA SER A 20 -1.91 9.05 9.46
C SER A 20 -0.97 9.35 10.63
N GLU A 21 0.18 9.93 10.37
CA GLU A 21 1.24 10.18 11.34
C GLU A 21 1.89 8.90 11.89
N LEU A 22 1.64 7.75 11.25
CA LEU A 22 2.30 6.48 11.63
C LEU A 22 3.75 6.43 11.18
N LEU A 23 4.08 7.07 10.06
CA LEU A 23 5.43 7.03 9.51
C LEU A 23 6.37 7.92 10.31
N PRO A 24 7.66 7.55 10.41
CA PRO A 24 8.64 8.38 11.10
C PRO A 24 8.73 9.78 10.51
N PHE A 25 9.21 10.73 11.31
CA PHE A 25 9.40 12.11 10.87
C PHE A 25 10.25 12.17 9.59
N GLY A 26 9.77 12.92 8.62
CA GLY A 26 10.46 13.09 7.35
C GLY A 26 10.22 11.97 6.34
N VAL A 27 9.46 10.93 6.69
CA VAL A 27 9.15 9.83 5.78
C VAL A 27 7.72 10.00 5.27
N SER A 28 7.56 9.92 3.96
CA SER A 28 6.25 9.96 3.31
C SER A 28 6.06 8.70 2.49
N ALA A 29 4.81 8.24 2.40
CA ALA A 29 4.46 7.18 1.47
C ALA A 29 4.32 7.78 0.07
N VAL A 30 4.92 7.13 -0.91
CA VAL A 30 4.93 7.61 -2.30
C VAL A 30 4.30 6.56 -3.18
N ALA A 31 3.30 6.94 -3.96
CA ALA A 31 2.72 6.07 -4.97
C ALA A 31 3.67 6.05 -6.17
N ASP A 32 4.22 4.88 -6.47
CA ASP A 32 5.20 4.71 -7.54
C ASP A 32 4.97 3.35 -8.19
N PRO A 33 4.68 3.31 -9.50
CA PRO A 33 4.41 2.03 -10.17
C PRO A 33 5.65 1.13 -10.29
N ALA A 34 6.84 1.70 -10.20
CA ALA A 34 8.09 0.95 -10.34
C ALA A 34 9.20 1.58 -9.50
N PRO A 35 9.11 1.45 -8.15
CA PRO A 35 10.08 2.14 -7.29
C PRO A 35 11.50 1.63 -7.52
N GLU A 36 12.41 2.59 -7.69
CA GLU A 36 13.84 2.32 -7.84
C GLU A 36 14.59 3.25 -6.88
N TYR A 37 15.57 2.69 -6.19
CA TYR A 37 16.36 3.44 -5.21
C TYR A 37 17.85 3.20 -5.42
N GLU A 38 18.61 4.29 -5.37
CA GLU A 38 20.06 4.18 -5.29
C GLU A 38 20.45 3.65 -3.90
N LEU A 39 21.60 2.98 -3.80
CA LEU A 39 22.04 2.39 -2.53
C LEU A 39 22.11 3.41 -1.40
N GLU A 40 22.57 4.61 -1.71
CA GLU A 40 22.70 5.67 -0.70
C GLU A 40 21.33 6.14 -0.17
N GLU A 41 20.30 6.08 -1.02
CA GLU A 41 18.96 6.47 -0.61
C GLU A 41 18.37 5.50 0.41
N LEU A 42 18.82 4.25 0.40
CA LEU A 42 18.29 3.20 1.29
C LEU A 42 18.75 3.33 2.74
N ASP A 43 19.63 4.29 3.05
CA ASP A 43 19.97 4.57 4.44
C ASP A 43 18.77 5.14 5.21
N ALA A 44 17.81 5.71 4.50
CA ALA A 44 16.54 6.15 5.06
C ALA A 44 15.45 5.15 4.69
N LEU A 45 14.39 5.11 5.49
CA LEU A 45 13.23 4.29 5.19
C LEU A 45 12.47 4.86 3.99
N HIS A 46 12.15 3.99 3.04
CA HIS A 46 11.30 4.32 1.90
C HIS A 46 10.02 3.51 1.98
N VAL A 47 8.89 4.17 1.75
CA VAL A 47 7.58 3.54 1.73
C VAL A 47 6.95 3.81 0.38
N ALA A 48 6.78 2.76 -0.41
CA ALA A 48 6.26 2.87 -1.77
C ALA A 48 4.93 2.14 -1.89
N VAL A 49 3.96 2.79 -2.51
CA VAL A 49 2.63 2.23 -2.74
C VAL A 49 2.47 1.93 -4.22
N CYS A 50 2.16 0.69 -4.54
CA CYS A 50 2.15 0.21 -5.91
C CYS A 50 0.97 -0.75 -6.14
N PRO A 51 0.18 -0.57 -7.19
CA PRO A 51 -0.87 -1.54 -7.52
C PRO A 51 -0.27 -2.77 -8.18
N THR A 52 -0.82 -3.95 -7.88
CA THR A 52 -0.32 -5.20 -8.45
C THR A 52 -1.36 -5.95 -9.28
N HIS A 53 -2.63 -5.85 -8.90
CA HIS A 53 -3.70 -6.56 -9.58
C HIS A 53 -4.97 -5.73 -9.62
N VAL A 54 -5.72 -5.90 -10.70
CA VAL A 54 -7.09 -5.38 -10.81
C VAL A 54 -7.95 -6.50 -11.32
N TYR A 55 -9.06 -6.75 -10.64
CA TYR A 55 -10.05 -7.73 -11.04
C TYR A 55 -11.37 -7.04 -11.32
N LEU A 56 -12.00 -7.40 -12.44
CA LEU A 56 -13.35 -6.99 -12.71
C LEU A 56 -14.27 -7.97 -12.00
N ALA A 57 -15.01 -7.50 -11.02
CA ALA A 57 -15.99 -8.33 -10.33
C ALA A 57 -17.36 -8.13 -10.96
N ASP A 58 -18.26 -9.06 -10.68
CA ASP A 58 -19.64 -8.96 -11.17
C ASP A 58 -20.27 -7.66 -10.68
N SER A 59 -20.94 -6.96 -11.59
CA SER A 59 -21.63 -5.75 -11.25
C SER A 59 -23.06 -6.03 -10.87
N SER A 60 -23.55 -5.34 -9.84
CA SER A 60 -24.96 -5.30 -9.57
C SER A 60 -25.61 -4.21 -10.40
N ARG A 61 -26.94 -4.19 -10.39
CA ARG A 61 -27.69 -3.19 -11.13
C ARG A 61 -27.42 -1.79 -10.58
N GLY A 62 -26.83 -0.93 -11.40
CA GLY A 62 -26.52 0.44 -11.04
C GLY A 62 -25.15 0.64 -10.43
N GLU A 63 -24.34 -0.41 -10.30
CA GLU A 63 -23.00 -0.32 -9.77
C GLU A 63 -22.04 -1.21 -10.54
N ARG A 64 -20.81 -0.74 -10.68
CA ARG A 64 -19.68 -1.55 -11.15
C ARG A 64 -18.76 -1.80 -9.99
N ARG A 65 -18.34 -3.04 -9.84
CA ARG A 65 -17.43 -3.42 -8.77
C ARG A 65 -16.07 -3.75 -9.35
N HIS A 66 -15.06 -3.14 -8.79
CA HIS A 66 -13.67 -3.42 -9.12
C HIS A 66 -12.97 -3.90 -7.86
N GLN A 67 -12.06 -4.86 -8.02
CA GLN A 67 -11.21 -5.29 -6.92
C GLN A 67 -9.78 -5.02 -7.33
N ALA A 68 -9.01 -4.44 -6.42
CA ALA A 68 -7.62 -4.13 -6.64
C ALA A 68 -6.77 -4.64 -5.49
N MET A 69 -5.55 -5.06 -5.80
CA MET A 69 -4.54 -5.33 -4.79
C MET A 69 -3.50 -4.24 -4.87
N ILE A 70 -3.25 -3.60 -3.73
CA ILE A 70 -2.28 -2.52 -3.59
C ILE A 70 -1.23 -2.98 -2.59
N GLN A 71 0.04 -2.86 -2.96
CA GLN A 71 1.15 -3.19 -2.07
C GLN A 71 1.74 -1.92 -1.48
N ILE A 72 2.05 -1.98 -0.18
CA ILE A 72 2.81 -0.94 0.51
C ILE A 72 4.13 -1.58 0.91
N GLY A 73 5.21 -1.20 0.22
CA GLY A 73 6.54 -1.74 0.46
C GLY A 73 7.32 -0.85 1.42
N PHE A 74 7.97 -1.48 2.39
CA PHE A 74 8.86 -0.81 3.34
C PHE A 74 10.25 -1.32 3.08
N ILE A 75 11.17 -0.43 2.68
CA ILE A 75 12.54 -0.82 2.38
C ILE A 75 13.51 0.14 3.05
N GLN A 76 14.53 -0.42 3.68
CA GLN A 76 15.61 0.34 4.31
C GLN A 76 16.84 -0.54 4.45
N ARG A 77 18.01 0.03 4.20
CA ARG A 77 19.26 -0.64 4.51
C ARG A 77 19.50 -0.51 6.02
N ILE A 78 19.61 -1.64 6.70
CA ILE A 78 19.83 -1.67 8.14
C ILE A 78 21.06 -2.53 8.44
N ARG A 79 21.81 -2.15 9.49
CA ARG A 79 23.04 -2.85 9.84
C ARG A 79 22.89 -3.73 11.07
N GLU A 80 21.78 -3.57 11.78
CA GLU A 80 21.57 -4.27 13.04
C GLU A 80 20.22 -4.97 13.06
N LYS A 81 20.21 -6.21 13.57
CA LYS A 81 18.98 -6.99 13.72
C LYS A 81 17.96 -6.30 14.62
N LEU A 82 18.44 -5.47 15.56
CA LEU A 82 17.58 -4.76 16.49
C LEU A 82 16.64 -3.77 15.79
N LEU A 83 16.94 -3.39 14.54
CA LEU A 83 16.07 -2.49 13.77
C LEU A 83 14.92 -3.23 13.07
N ILE A 84 14.96 -4.57 13.02
CA ILE A 84 13.89 -5.35 12.38
C ILE A 84 12.56 -5.24 13.16
N PRO A 85 12.51 -5.49 14.48
CA PRO A 85 11.22 -5.43 15.18
C PRO A 85 10.50 -4.08 15.07
N PRO A 86 11.16 -2.91 15.20
CA PRO A 86 10.45 -1.65 15.00
C PRO A 86 9.85 -1.49 13.61
N LEU A 87 10.54 -1.96 12.57
CA LEU A 87 10.03 -1.88 11.20
C LEU A 87 8.86 -2.84 10.99
N VAL A 88 8.91 -4.04 11.55
CA VAL A 88 7.79 -4.97 11.53
C VAL A 88 6.59 -4.39 12.27
N GLN A 89 6.83 -3.73 13.40
CA GLN A 89 5.75 -3.07 14.13
C GLN A 89 5.09 -1.98 13.30
N LEU A 90 5.87 -1.22 12.53
CA LEU A 90 5.34 -0.22 11.62
C LEU A 90 4.43 -0.84 10.55
N GLU A 91 4.85 -1.99 9.99
CA GLU A 91 3.99 -2.72 9.05
C GLU A 91 2.69 -3.15 9.69
N GLN A 92 2.75 -3.68 10.91
CA GLN A 92 1.57 -4.12 11.64
C GLN A 92 0.62 -2.96 11.92
N GLN A 93 1.17 -1.82 12.31
CA GLN A 93 0.39 -0.60 12.55
C GLN A 93 -0.25 -0.10 11.25
N THR A 94 0.46 -0.21 10.14
CA THR A 94 -0.06 0.18 8.83
C THR A 94 -1.21 -0.74 8.42
N ALA A 95 -1.04 -2.05 8.58
CA ALA A 95 -2.09 -3.01 8.26
C ALA A 95 -3.34 -2.75 9.12
N GLU A 96 -3.14 -2.49 10.40
CA GLU A 96 -4.26 -2.20 11.31
C GLU A 96 -4.95 -0.88 10.94
N PHE A 97 -4.19 0.13 10.54
CA PHE A 97 -4.73 1.42 10.11
C PHE A 97 -5.69 1.26 8.91
N PHE A 98 -5.32 0.41 7.95
CA PHE A 98 -6.12 0.20 6.75
C PHE A 98 -7.21 -0.87 6.92
N ARG A 99 -7.16 -1.63 7.98
CA ARG A 99 -8.11 -2.71 8.20
C ARG A 99 -9.55 -2.19 8.20
N HIS A 100 -10.35 -2.70 7.25
CA HIS A 100 -11.77 -2.31 7.08
C HIS A 100 -12.00 -0.81 6.81
N ARG A 101 -10.96 -0.09 6.43
CA ARG A 101 -11.08 1.35 6.18
C ARG A 101 -11.85 1.61 4.90
N GLU A 102 -12.65 2.64 4.96
CA GLU A 102 -13.42 3.13 3.81
C GLU A 102 -12.92 4.51 3.43
N PHE A 103 -12.90 4.79 2.13
CA PHE A 103 -12.50 6.10 1.62
C PHE A 103 -13.09 6.31 0.23
N ALA A 104 -13.08 7.55 -0.23
CA ALA A 104 -13.61 7.90 -1.55
C ALA A 104 -12.48 8.40 -2.44
N VAL A 105 -12.51 8.01 -3.71
CA VAL A 105 -11.55 8.46 -4.72
C VAL A 105 -12.34 8.79 -5.97
N ASP A 106 -12.40 10.08 -6.33
CA ASP A 106 -12.99 10.55 -7.58
C ASP A 106 -14.32 9.86 -7.94
N GLY A 107 -15.27 9.91 -7.00
CA GLY A 107 -16.59 9.32 -7.20
C GLY A 107 -16.68 7.83 -6.93
N LEU A 108 -15.55 7.18 -6.62
CA LEU A 108 -15.52 5.77 -6.24
C LEU A 108 -15.65 5.65 -4.72
N SER A 109 -16.43 4.66 -4.28
CA SER A 109 -16.49 4.28 -2.87
C SER A 109 -15.58 3.08 -2.67
N CYS A 110 -14.52 3.25 -1.90
CA CYS A 110 -13.51 2.21 -1.70
C CYS A 110 -13.56 1.64 -0.28
N HIS A 111 -13.34 0.35 -0.18
CA HIS A 111 -13.36 -0.37 1.09
C HIS A 111 -12.24 -1.39 1.11
N VAL A 112 -11.39 -1.35 2.13
CA VAL A 112 -10.34 -2.35 2.31
C VAL A 112 -10.98 -3.61 2.89
N THR A 113 -10.99 -4.68 2.10
CA THR A 113 -11.65 -5.93 2.48
C THR A 113 -10.71 -6.89 3.19
N ASP A 114 -9.41 -6.80 2.92
CA ASP A 114 -8.42 -7.67 3.53
C ASP A 114 -7.07 -6.97 3.60
N THR A 115 -6.29 -7.31 4.62
CA THR A 115 -4.92 -6.83 4.79
C THR A 115 -4.03 -8.01 5.14
N GLU A 116 -2.84 -8.04 4.55
CA GLU A 116 -1.89 -9.13 4.73
C GLU A 116 -0.48 -8.55 4.73
N MET A 117 0.41 -9.17 5.49
CA MET A 117 1.83 -8.83 5.45
C MET A 117 2.58 -10.00 4.83
N ASP A 118 3.07 -9.82 3.59
CA ASP A 118 3.74 -10.89 2.84
C ASP A 118 4.75 -10.29 1.84
N PRO A 119 6.05 -10.44 2.08
CA PRO A 119 6.63 -11.00 3.30
C PRO A 119 6.53 -10.03 4.47
N LEU A 120 6.44 -10.58 5.67
CA LEU A 120 6.58 -9.76 6.88
C LEU A 120 7.95 -9.07 6.87
N TYR A 121 8.99 -9.84 6.57
CA TYR A 121 10.30 -9.34 6.18
C TYR A 121 11.06 -10.50 5.51
N ASP A 122 12.11 -10.16 4.77
CA ASP A 122 12.92 -11.13 4.05
C ASP A 122 14.26 -11.34 4.78
N PRO A 123 14.41 -12.44 5.56
CA PRO A 123 15.65 -12.67 6.31
C PRO A 123 16.87 -12.88 5.43
N ASP A 124 16.69 -13.48 4.25
CA ASP A 124 17.80 -13.72 3.33
C ASP A 124 18.33 -12.40 2.76
N ARG A 125 17.44 -11.49 2.41
CA ARG A 125 17.82 -10.17 1.91
C ARG A 125 18.57 -9.38 2.98
N PHE A 126 18.16 -9.49 4.23
CA PHE A 126 18.89 -8.87 5.34
C PHE A 126 20.29 -9.47 5.47
N ARG A 127 20.41 -10.80 5.46
CA ARG A 127 21.71 -11.47 5.63
C ARG A 127 22.65 -11.19 4.47
N GLU A 128 22.14 -11.14 3.25
CA GLU A 128 22.97 -10.98 2.05
C GLU A 128 23.31 -9.51 1.76
N ASN A 129 22.35 -8.62 1.95
CA ASN A 129 22.45 -7.21 1.51
C ASN A 129 22.31 -6.18 2.62
N GLY A 130 21.97 -6.61 3.83
CA GLY A 130 21.71 -5.68 4.92
C GLY A 130 20.45 -4.84 4.70
N GLU A 131 19.48 -5.35 3.96
CA GLU A 131 18.27 -4.63 3.65
C GLU A 131 17.06 -5.24 4.34
N PHE A 132 16.24 -4.37 4.94
CA PHE A 132 14.89 -4.74 5.37
C PHE A 132 13.95 -4.53 4.19
N LEU A 133 13.15 -5.53 3.90
CA LEU A 133 12.05 -5.43 2.95
C LEU A 133 10.84 -6.14 3.55
N GLY A 134 9.76 -5.39 3.74
CA GLY A 134 8.49 -5.93 4.16
C GLY A 134 7.38 -5.33 3.31
N VAL A 135 6.29 -6.05 3.15
CA VAL A 135 5.19 -5.63 2.30
C VAL A 135 3.85 -5.83 3.01
N VAL A 136 3.04 -4.78 3.02
CA VAL A 136 1.63 -4.86 3.41
C VAL A 136 0.81 -4.89 2.14
N ILE A 137 -0.05 -5.88 2.01
CA ILE A 137 -0.92 -6.05 0.85
C ILE A 137 -2.34 -5.67 1.27
N LEU A 138 -2.94 -4.74 0.54
CA LEU A 138 -4.33 -4.34 0.75
C LEU A 138 -5.17 -4.87 -0.40
N GLU A 139 -6.25 -5.56 -0.06
CA GLU A 139 -7.27 -5.92 -1.01
C GLU A 139 -8.39 -4.90 -0.88
N ILE A 140 -8.70 -4.21 -1.98
CA ILE A 140 -9.62 -3.08 -1.97
C ILE A 140 -10.73 -3.32 -2.97
N GLU A 141 -11.97 -3.17 -2.49
CA GLU A 141 -13.15 -3.17 -3.34
C GLU A 141 -13.55 -1.72 -3.63
N ALA A 142 -13.70 -1.39 -4.90
CA ALA A 142 -14.12 -0.08 -5.33
C ALA A 142 -15.46 -0.19 -6.07
N LEU A 143 -16.43 0.60 -5.63
CA LEU A 143 -17.76 0.64 -6.23
C LEU A 143 -17.90 1.95 -7.02
N GLU A 144 -18.26 1.80 -8.28
CA GLU A 144 -18.51 2.91 -9.18
C GLU A 144 -20.00 2.93 -9.49
N ALA A 145 -20.64 4.08 -9.21
CA ALA A 145 -22.05 4.24 -9.58
C ALA A 145 -22.17 4.33 -11.10
N VAL A 146 -23.05 3.54 -11.67
CA VAL A 146 -23.33 3.55 -13.10
C VAL A 146 -24.51 4.48 -13.35
N ASP A 147 -24.31 5.42 -14.28
CA ASP A 147 -25.38 6.33 -14.67
C ASP A 147 -26.51 5.54 -15.33
N LYS A 148 -27.73 5.76 -14.86
CA LYS A 148 -28.92 5.04 -15.32
C LYS A 148 -29.72 5.84 -16.35
N SER A 149 -29.22 6.95 -16.80
CA SER A 149 -29.93 7.77 -17.78
C SER A 149 -30.09 7.09 -19.13
#